data_9b1af78b227c969b0b242fe6f1fc419c
#
_entry.id   9b1af78b227c969b0b242fe6f1fc419c
#
_cell.length_a   1.000
_cell.length_b   1.000
_cell.length_c   1.000
_cell.angle_alpha   90.00
_cell.angle_beta   90.00
_cell.angle_gamma   90.00
#
_symmetry.space_group_name_H-M   'P 1'
#
loop_
_entity.id
_entity.type
_entity.pdbx_description
1 polymer ?
#
loop_
_entity_poly.entity_id
_entity_poly.type
_entity_poly.pdbx_seq_one_letter_code
_entity_poly.pdbx_strand_id
1 'polypeptide(L)'
;GARRSVGYVPFNSETLVTGKLFEDIRDAVHELADPDHYDAVVVTNLCVPTASGVPLRLLPNEINGVRIIGIDVPGFGVPTHAEAKDILAGAMLNFARQEVEAGPVQSPKGGKNDRPTIAMLGEMFPADPMVIGAMLDPMGLAAGPVLPAREWRELYAALDCEAVAAIHPFYTCLLYTSPS
;
A
#
# COMPACT_ATOMS: atom_id res chain seq x y z
N GLY A 1 -4.21 -1.93 18.14
CA GLY A 1 -3.31 -1.42 17.11
C GLY A 1 -2.98 -2.52 16.15
N ALA A 2 -3.05 -2.26 14.86
CA ALA A 2 -2.74 -3.25 13.83
C ALA A 2 -1.32 -3.82 14.07
N ARG A 3 -1.23 -5.13 14.31
CA ARG A 3 0.06 -5.81 14.38
C ARG A 3 0.58 -5.96 12.95
N ARG A 4 1.71 -5.35 12.68
CA ARG A 4 2.47 -5.62 11.46
C ARG A 4 3.46 -6.71 11.78
N SER A 5 3.34 -7.86 11.11
CA SER A 5 4.32 -8.93 11.18
C SER A 5 5.22 -8.85 9.95
N VAL A 6 6.50 -9.07 10.13
CA VAL A 6 7.49 -9.14 9.04
C VAL A 6 8.07 -10.54 9.03
N GLY A 7 7.94 -11.21 7.90
CA GLY A 7 8.54 -12.50 7.62
C GLY A 7 9.71 -12.37 6.63
N TYR A 8 10.52 -13.40 6.56
CA TYR A 8 11.64 -13.49 5.63
C TYR A 8 11.65 -14.86 4.96
N VAL A 9 11.69 -14.89 3.63
CA VAL A 9 11.89 -16.12 2.86
C VAL A 9 13.38 -16.23 2.52
N PRO A 10 14.11 -17.19 3.11
CA PRO A 10 15.53 -17.38 2.82
C PRO A 10 15.73 -17.88 1.41
N PHE A 11 16.84 -17.48 0.79
CA PHE A 11 17.23 -17.97 -0.54
C PHE A 11 18.75 -18.14 -0.65
N ASN A 12 19.16 -18.90 -1.66
CA ASN A 12 20.54 -19.11 -2.04
C ASN A 12 20.66 -19.12 -3.57
N SER A 13 21.87 -19.30 -4.12
CA SER A 13 22.11 -19.30 -5.56
C SER A 13 21.30 -20.38 -6.29
N GLU A 14 21.14 -21.55 -5.69
CA GLU A 14 20.39 -22.66 -6.28
C GLU A 14 18.90 -22.32 -6.41
N THR A 15 18.27 -21.83 -5.33
CA THR A 15 16.84 -21.48 -5.32
C THR A 15 16.53 -20.32 -6.28
N LEU A 16 17.48 -19.41 -6.51
CA LEU A 16 17.34 -18.33 -7.49
C LEU A 16 17.38 -18.87 -8.92
N VAL A 17 18.38 -19.72 -9.24
CA VAL A 17 18.58 -20.22 -10.61
C VAL A 17 17.51 -21.22 -11.02
N THR A 18 17.05 -22.05 -10.10
CA THR A 18 16.03 -23.08 -10.38
C THR A 18 14.60 -22.54 -10.38
N GLY A 19 14.37 -21.28 -9.97
CA GLY A 19 13.03 -20.70 -9.80
C GLY A 19 12.34 -21.14 -8.52
N LYS A 20 12.99 -21.96 -7.70
CA LYS A 20 12.43 -22.47 -6.44
C LYS A 20 12.09 -21.35 -5.46
N LEU A 21 12.80 -20.23 -5.49
CA LEU A 21 12.48 -19.08 -4.63
C LEU A 21 11.06 -18.57 -4.86
N PHE A 22 10.56 -18.54 -6.10
CA PHE A 22 9.19 -18.13 -6.35
C PHE A 22 8.18 -19.13 -5.79
N GLU A 23 8.47 -20.43 -5.85
CA GLU A 23 7.62 -21.47 -5.24
C GLU A 23 7.61 -21.32 -3.71
N ASP A 24 8.77 -21.13 -3.09
CA ASP A 24 8.90 -20.92 -1.65
C ASP A 24 8.15 -19.65 -1.19
N ILE A 25 8.19 -18.57 -1.98
CA ILE A 25 7.40 -17.35 -1.72
C ILE A 25 5.90 -17.66 -1.81
N ARG A 26 5.46 -18.33 -2.85
CA ARG A 26 4.05 -18.67 -3.05
C ARG A 26 3.53 -19.52 -1.88
N ASP A 27 4.29 -20.52 -1.46
CA ASP A 27 3.92 -21.40 -0.37
C ASP A 27 3.86 -20.64 0.97
N ALA A 28 4.83 -19.76 1.22
CA ALA A 28 4.82 -18.88 2.39
C ALA A 28 3.62 -17.92 2.40
N VAL A 29 3.25 -17.36 1.26
CA VAL A 29 2.08 -16.48 1.15
C VAL A 29 0.79 -17.26 1.42
N HIS A 30 0.67 -18.49 0.92
CA HIS A 30 -0.48 -19.35 1.22
C HIS A 30 -0.60 -19.68 2.72
N GLU A 31 0.52 -19.90 3.39
CA GLU A 31 0.54 -20.16 4.83
C GLU A 31 0.16 -18.92 5.64
N LEU A 32 0.61 -17.74 5.20
CA LEU A 32 0.39 -16.47 5.91
C LEU A 32 -0.97 -15.84 5.63
N ALA A 33 -1.68 -16.23 4.57
CA ALA A 33 -2.96 -15.65 4.16
C ALA A 33 -4.09 -16.11 5.07
N ASP A 34 -4.14 -15.53 6.27
CA ASP A 34 -5.14 -15.75 7.31
C ASP A 34 -6.03 -14.51 7.45
N PRO A 35 -7.32 -14.59 7.03
CA PRO A 35 -8.22 -13.43 7.05
C PRO A 35 -8.62 -13.00 8.47
N ASP A 36 -8.43 -13.82 9.48
CA ASP A 36 -8.70 -13.46 10.87
C ASP A 36 -7.61 -12.54 11.43
N HIS A 37 -6.45 -12.47 10.76
CA HIS A 37 -5.29 -11.70 11.21
C HIS A 37 -4.86 -10.60 10.26
N TYR A 38 -5.09 -10.75 8.95
CA TYR A 38 -4.54 -9.85 7.93
C TYR A 38 -5.55 -9.47 6.87
N ASP A 39 -5.65 -8.18 6.56
CA ASP A 39 -6.38 -7.65 5.39
C ASP A 39 -5.59 -7.84 4.09
N ALA A 40 -4.25 -7.82 4.20
CA ALA A 40 -3.34 -7.95 3.07
C ALA A 40 -1.99 -8.51 3.49
N VAL A 41 -1.36 -9.24 2.59
CA VAL A 41 0.04 -9.67 2.64
C VAL A 41 0.81 -8.94 1.55
N VAL A 42 1.85 -8.22 1.94
CA VAL A 42 2.75 -7.55 1.00
C VAL A 42 4.03 -8.35 0.86
N VAL A 43 4.38 -8.70 -0.36
CA VAL A 43 5.62 -9.40 -0.69
C VAL A 43 6.57 -8.42 -1.36
N THR A 44 7.77 -8.28 -0.81
CA THR A 44 8.77 -7.34 -1.30
C THR A 44 10.00 -8.05 -1.86
N ASN A 45 10.32 -7.84 -3.12
CA ASN A 45 11.61 -8.18 -3.67
C ASN A 45 12.60 -7.05 -3.38
N LEU A 46 13.72 -7.40 -2.76
CA LEU A 46 14.89 -6.53 -2.64
C LEU A 46 15.84 -6.71 -3.84
N CYS A 47 17.09 -6.23 -3.73
CA CYS A 47 18.04 -6.16 -4.83
C CYS A 47 18.24 -7.48 -5.59
N VAL A 48 18.53 -8.57 -4.89
CA VAL A 48 18.90 -9.84 -5.53
C VAL A 48 17.70 -10.51 -6.19
N PRO A 49 16.55 -10.72 -5.53
CA PRO A 49 15.37 -11.28 -6.19
C PRO A 49 14.87 -10.44 -7.37
N THR A 50 14.92 -9.10 -7.27
CA THR A 50 14.54 -8.21 -8.37
C THR A 50 15.49 -8.38 -9.56
N ALA A 51 16.80 -8.35 -9.32
CA ALA A 51 17.81 -8.52 -10.38
C ALA A 51 17.76 -9.92 -11.03
N SER A 52 17.33 -10.93 -10.26
CA SER A 52 17.14 -12.31 -10.76
C SER A 52 15.78 -12.51 -11.44
N GLY A 53 14.93 -11.49 -11.50
CA GLY A 53 13.65 -11.52 -12.19
C GLY A 53 12.59 -12.40 -11.52
N VAL A 54 12.60 -12.51 -10.19
CA VAL A 54 11.56 -13.24 -9.44
C VAL A 54 10.20 -12.59 -9.71
N PRO A 55 9.24 -13.34 -10.32
CA PRO A 55 8.07 -12.70 -10.93
C PRO A 55 6.90 -12.56 -9.95
N LEU A 56 6.96 -11.60 -9.00
CA LEU A 56 5.88 -11.39 -8.03
C LEU A 56 4.50 -11.11 -8.67
N ARG A 57 4.48 -10.61 -9.92
CA ARG A 57 3.23 -10.41 -10.68
C ARG A 57 2.46 -11.70 -11.00
N LEU A 58 3.09 -12.88 -10.84
CA LEU A 58 2.44 -14.18 -11.02
C LEU A 58 1.81 -14.71 -9.74
N LEU A 59 1.99 -14.03 -8.61
CA LEU A 59 1.22 -14.33 -7.41
C LEU A 59 -0.26 -14.04 -7.65
N PRO A 60 -1.19 -14.84 -7.10
CA PRO A 60 -2.60 -14.51 -7.17
C PRO A 60 -2.88 -13.21 -6.42
N ASN A 61 -3.86 -12.44 -6.88
CA ASN A 61 -4.24 -11.17 -6.24
C ASN A 61 -4.89 -11.39 -4.86
N GLU A 62 -5.45 -12.58 -4.62
CA GLU A 62 -6.14 -12.92 -3.37
C GLU A 62 -5.93 -14.39 -3.04
N ILE A 63 -5.74 -14.68 -1.76
CA ILE A 63 -5.70 -16.04 -1.20
C ILE A 63 -6.52 -16.03 0.09
N ASN A 64 -7.51 -16.93 0.20
CA ASN A 64 -8.37 -17.06 1.37
C ASN A 64 -9.07 -15.75 1.82
N GLY A 65 -9.36 -14.85 0.91
CA GLY A 65 -9.93 -13.53 1.24
C GLY A 65 -8.89 -12.48 1.67
N VAL A 66 -7.60 -12.82 1.67
CA VAL A 66 -6.50 -11.90 1.96
C VAL A 66 -5.88 -11.40 0.67
N ARG A 67 -5.71 -10.10 0.53
CA ARG A 67 -5.09 -9.43 -0.64
C ARG A 67 -3.61 -9.72 -0.70
N ILE A 68 -3.09 -10.05 -1.87
CA ILE A 68 -1.67 -10.32 -2.07
C ILE A 68 -1.09 -9.25 -2.99
N ILE A 69 -0.10 -8.52 -2.50
CA ILE A 69 0.49 -7.38 -3.19
C ILE A 69 1.99 -7.60 -3.33
N GLY A 70 2.46 -7.79 -4.55
CA GLY A 70 3.88 -7.92 -4.86
C GLY A 70 4.49 -6.58 -5.27
N ILE A 71 5.62 -6.19 -4.69
CA ILE A 71 6.37 -4.99 -5.05
C ILE A 71 7.86 -5.26 -5.16
N ASP A 72 8.51 -4.57 -6.10
CA ASP A 72 9.96 -4.56 -6.24
C ASP A 72 10.52 -3.24 -5.68
N VAL A 73 11.38 -3.35 -4.67
CA VAL A 73 12.01 -2.20 -4.01
C VAL A 73 13.53 -2.39 -3.90
N PRO A 74 14.23 -2.58 -5.03
CA PRO A 74 15.66 -2.80 -5.03
C PRO A 74 16.40 -1.50 -4.71
N GLY A 75 17.42 -1.55 -3.86
CA GLY A 75 18.21 -0.38 -3.49
C GLY A 75 18.92 0.31 -4.64
N PHE A 76 19.17 -0.39 -5.76
CA PHE A 76 19.73 0.21 -6.97
C PHE A 76 18.74 1.05 -7.79
N GLY A 77 17.43 0.89 -7.57
CA GLY A 77 16.37 1.66 -8.23
C GLY A 77 15.49 2.46 -7.26
N VAL A 78 15.51 2.09 -5.99
CA VAL A 78 14.71 2.71 -4.91
C VAL A 78 15.64 3.02 -3.74
N PRO A 79 16.45 4.09 -3.86
CA PRO A 79 17.57 4.34 -2.94
C PRO A 79 17.12 4.83 -1.55
N THR A 80 15.90 5.32 -1.40
CA THR A 80 15.46 5.90 -0.13
C THR A 80 14.27 5.15 0.47
N HIS A 81 14.16 5.22 1.79
CA HIS A 81 13.04 4.65 2.53
C HIS A 81 11.70 5.30 2.17
N ALA A 82 11.73 6.59 1.85
CA ALA A 82 10.55 7.34 1.41
C ALA A 82 10.02 6.82 0.08
N GLU A 83 10.89 6.58 -0.90
CA GLU A 83 10.51 6.02 -2.21
C GLU A 83 9.96 4.59 -2.08
N ALA A 84 10.55 3.75 -1.21
CA ALA A 84 10.02 2.42 -0.94
C ALA A 84 8.62 2.45 -0.34
N LYS A 85 8.36 3.39 0.59
CA LYS A 85 7.02 3.60 1.15
C LYS A 85 6.03 4.13 0.12
N ASP A 86 6.48 5.01 -0.78
CA ASP A 86 5.67 5.54 -1.87
C ASP A 86 5.21 4.44 -2.82
N ILE A 87 6.13 3.55 -3.23
CA ILE A 87 5.80 2.37 -4.05
C ILE A 87 4.78 1.47 -3.34
N LEU A 88 4.99 1.19 -2.07
CA LEU A 88 4.07 0.37 -1.27
C LEU A 88 2.68 0.99 -1.22
N ALA A 89 2.59 2.25 -0.83
CA ALA A 89 1.32 2.93 -0.67
C ALA A 89 0.60 3.11 -2.03
N GLY A 90 1.34 3.36 -3.11
CA GLY A 90 0.82 3.41 -4.47
C GLY A 90 0.27 2.07 -4.94
N ALA A 91 0.96 0.96 -4.66
CA ALA A 91 0.49 -0.38 -4.99
C ALA A 91 -0.80 -0.73 -4.23
N MET A 92 -0.86 -0.41 -2.93
CA MET A 92 -2.06 -0.63 -2.11
C MET A 92 -3.25 0.21 -2.59
N LEU A 93 -3.05 1.49 -2.88
CA LEU A 93 -4.10 2.37 -3.37
C LEU A 93 -4.62 1.93 -4.75
N ASN A 94 -3.70 1.51 -5.64
CA ASN A 94 -4.08 0.98 -6.94
C ASN A 94 -4.89 -0.31 -6.83
N PHE A 95 -4.53 -1.19 -5.90
CA PHE A 95 -5.30 -2.42 -5.63
C PHE A 95 -6.72 -2.06 -5.13
N ALA A 96 -6.83 -1.16 -4.15
CA ALA A 96 -8.12 -0.71 -3.63
C ALA A 96 -8.99 -0.06 -4.73
N ARG A 97 -8.39 0.70 -5.64
CA ARG A 97 -9.09 1.26 -6.80
C ARG A 97 -9.66 0.18 -7.71
N GLN A 98 -8.86 -0.85 -8.03
CA GLN A 98 -9.32 -1.99 -8.84
C GLN A 98 -10.49 -2.73 -8.18
N GLU A 99 -10.49 -2.88 -6.85
CA GLU A 99 -11.61 -3.47 -6.13
C GLU A 99 -12.89 -2.62 -6.25
N VAL A 100 -12.77 -1.29 -6.14
CA VAL A 100 -13.91 -0.38 -6.31
C VAL A 100 -14.44 -0.42 -7.75
N GLU A 101 -13.56 -0.48 -8.75
CA GLU A 101 -13.94 -0.55 -10.17
C GLU A 101 -14.58 -1.90 -10.54
N ALA A 102 -14.15 -3.00 -9.90
CA ALA A 102 -14.62 -4.34 -10.21
C ALA A 102 -16.01 -4.70 -9.63
N GLY A 103 -16.50 -3.98 -8.65
CA GLY A 103 -17.81 -4.32 -8.10
C GLY A 103 -18.10 -3.77 -6.70
N PRO A 104 -19.01 -4.37 -5.92
CA PRO A 104 -19.80 -3.70 -4.90
C PRO A 104 -19.06 -3.34 -3.60
N VAL A 105 -17.78 -3.04 -3.65
CA VAL A 105 -17.11 -2.37 -2.56
C VAL A 105 -17.72 -0.98 -2.49
N GLN A 106 -18.72 -0.84 -1.66
CA GLN A 106 -19.17 0.50 -1.31
C GLN A 106 -17.99 1.14 -0.57
N SER A 107 -17.33 2.06 -1.28
CA SER A 107 -16.55 3.07 -0.55
C SER A 107 -17.39 3.49 0.64
N PRO A 108 -16.88 3.44 1.88
CA PRO A 108 -17.60 4.02 2.98
C PRO A 108 -17.81 5.47 2.57
N LYS A 109 -18.99 5.79 2.08
CA LYS A 109 -19.39 7.18 1.84
C LYS A 109 -19.23 7.82 3.20
N GLY A 110 -18.05 8.35 3.44
CA GLY A 110 -17.83 9.28 4.52
C GLY A 110 -18.96 10.28 4.36
N GLY A 111 -19.81 10.42 5.37
CA GLY A 111 -20.97 11.26 5.24
C GLY A 111 -20.50 12.52 4.55
N LYS A 112 -21.23 13.02 3.53
CA LYS A 112 -20.88 14.24 2.82
C LYS A 112 -20.49 15.24 3.87
N ASN A 113 -19.19 15.41 4.07
CA ASN A 113 -18.70 16.54 4.79
C ASN A 113 -19.15 17.76 3.99
N ASP A 114 -19.76 18.75 4.65
CA ASP A 114 -20.11 20.01 3.99
C ASP A 114 -18.87 20.76 3.46
N ARG A 115 -17.69 20.21 3.66
CA ARG A 115 -16.37 20.74 3.29
C ARG A 115 -15.57 19.74 2.47
N PRO A 116 -14.81 20.21 1.45
CA PRO A 116 -13.93 19.36 0.68
C PRO A 116 -12.93 18.62 1.56
N THR A 117 -12.74 17.33 1.28
CA THR A 117 -11.79 16.46 2.00
C THR A 117 -10.50 16.32 1.23
N ILE A 118 -9.38 16.33 1.96
CA ILE A 118 -8.05 16.19 1.40
C ILE A 118 -7.37 14.94 1.96
N ALA A 119 -7.01 13.99 1.10
CA ALA A 119 -6.14 12.90 1.47
C ALA A 119 -4.70 13.39 1.59
N MET A 120 -4.02 13.02 2.67
CA MET A 120 -2.64 13.42 2.91
C MET A 120 -1.71 12.27 2.52
N LEU A 121 -0.71 12.55 1.68
CA LEU A 121 0.24 11.56 1.21
C LEU A 121 1.62 11.78 1.82
N GLY A 122 2.24 10.70 2.21
CA GLY A 122 3.64 10.73 2.50
C GLY A 122 4.00 10.94 3.95
N GLU A 123 3.39 10.18 4.82
CA GLU A 123 3.83 10.11 6.21
C GLU A 123 5.21 9.44 6.30
N MET A 124 6.27 10.22 6.48
CA MET A 124 7.58 9.70 6.84
C MET A 124 7.72 9.52 8.35
N PHE A 125 7.03 10.33 9.12
CA PHE A 125 6.88 10.24 10.58
C PHE A 125 5.40 10.23 10.94
N PRO A 126 5.00 9.69 12.08
CA PRO A 126 3.61 9.70 12.50
C PRO A 126 3.06 11.13 12.47
N ALA A 127 2.20 11.42 11.50
CA ALA A 127 1.46 12.65 11.46
C ALA A 127 0.20 12.49 12.32
N ASP A 128 -0.04 13.44 13.20
CA ASP A 128 -1.27 13.45 13.99
C ASP A 128 -2.44 13.98 13.13
N PRO A 129 -3.44 13.15 12.80
CA PRO A 129 -4.57 13.58 12.01
C PRO A 129 -5.35 14.75 12.63
N MET A 130 -5.33 14.88 13.96
CA MET A 130 -5.99 15.98 14.65
C MET A 130 -5.26 17.31 14.42
N VAL A 131 -3.93 17.28 14.42
CA VAL A 131 -3.14 18.48 14.11
C VAL A 131 -3.34 18.91 12.67
N ILE A 132 -3.32 17.96 11.73
CA ILE A 132 -3.60 18.25 10.32
C ILE A 132 -5.01 18.82 10.16
N GLY A 133 -6.00 18.22 10.80
CA GLY A 133 -7.39 18.71 10.79
C GLY A 133 -7.49 20.14 11.30
N ALA A 134 -6.84 20.47 12.41
CA ALA A 134 -6.82 21.82 12.97
C ALA A 134 -6.13 22.85 12.04
N MET A 135 -5.15 22.42 11.24
CA MET A 135 -4.51 23.29 10.23
C MET A 135 -5.39 23.52 9.01
N LEU A 136 -6.19 22.54 8.59
CA LEU A 136 -7.07 22.63 7.43
C LEU A 136 -8.39 23.34 7.74
N ASP A 137 -8.85 23.28 8.99
CA ASP A 137 -10.13 23.84 9.43
C ASP A 137 -10.31 25.34 9.11
N PRO A 138 -9.33 26.23 9.37
CA PRO A 138 -9.43 27.65 8.99
C PRO A 138 -9.49 27.88 7.46
N MET A 139 -9.09 26.92 6.65
CA MET A 139 -9.12 26.96 5.19
C MET A 139 -10.47 26.47 4.62
N GLY A 140 -11.41 26.06 5.48
CA GLY A 140 -12.67 25.46 5.06
C GLY A 140 -12.53 24.05 4.51
N LEU A 141 -11.43 23.35 4.82
CA LEU A 141 -11.11 22.01 4.36
C LEU A 141 -11.22 21.00 5.50
N ALA A 142 -11.47 19.73 5.16
CA ALA A 142 -11.48 18.63 6.10
C ALA A 142 -10.31 17.67 5.83
N ALA A 143 -9.70 17.15 6.89
CA ALA A 143 -8.68 16.11 6.76
C ALA A 143 -9.32 14.78 6.36
N GLY A 144 -8.87 14.21 5.27
CA GLY A 144 -9.10 12.83 4.89
C GLY A 144 -8.05 11.89 5.50
N PRO A 145 -7.96 10.66 5.02
CA PRO A 145 -6.96 9.70 5.49
C PRO A 145 -5.52 10.16 5.21
N VAL A 146 -4.61 9.72 6.07
CA VAL A 146 -3.17 9.90 5.88
C VAL A 146 -2.58 8.60 5.35
N LEU A 147 -1.98 8.62 4.17
CA LEU A 147 -1.36 7.47 3.53
C LEU A 147 0.16 7.45 3.76
N PRO A 148 0.75 6.28 3.98
CA PRO A 148 0.18 4.92 3.93
C PRO A 148 -0.84 4.66 5.04
N ALA A 149 -1.96 4.03 4.68
CA ALA A 149 -3.08 3.77 5.55
C ALA A 149 -2.76 2.80 6.70
N ARG A 150 -3.52 2.89 7.78
CA ARG A 150 -3.44 1.96 8.93
C ARG A 150 -4.36 0.76 8.74
N GLU A 151 -5.52 0.99 8.11
CA GLU A 151 -6.54 0.00 7.83
C GLU A 151 -6.91 0.05 6.34
N TRP A 152 -7.27 -1.09 5.76
CA TRP A 152 -7.57 -1.16 4.34
C TRP A 152 -8.71 -0.22 3.91
N ARG A 153 -9.74 -0.07 4.74
CA ARG A 153 -10.87 0.84 4.48
C ARG A 153 -10.48 2.31 4.30
N GLU A 154 -9.35 2.74 4.86
CA GLU A 154 -8.85 4.12 4.70
C GLU A 154 -8.38 4.38 3.27
N LEU A 155 -7.96 3.34 2.55
CA LEU A 155 -7.63 3.45 1.13
C LEU A 155 -8.87 3.79 0.29
N TYR A 156 -10.01 3.16 0.57
CA TYR A 156 -11.25 3.51 -0.10
C TYR A 156 -11.70 4.94 0.23
N ALA A 157 -11.57 5.35 1.49
CA ALA A 157 -11.88 6.72 1.88
C ALA A 157 -10.94 7.75 1.23
N ALA A 158 -9.68 7.38 0.96
CA ALA A 158 -8.76 8.23 0.22
C ALA A 158 -9.16 8.41 -1.25
N LEU A 159 -9.76 7.39 -1.87
CA LEU A 159 -10.26 7.46 -3.25
C LEU A 159 -11.48 8.40 -3.39
N ASP A 160 -12.19 8.67 -2.30
CA ASP A 160 -13.37 9.57 -2.28
C ASP A 160 -13.01 11.03 -1.93
N CYS A 161 -11.75 11.34 -1.66
CA CYS A 161 -11.33 12.71 -1.36
C CYS A 161 -11.31 13.57 -2.61
N GLU A 162 -11.67 14.85 -2.48
CA GLU A 162 -11.70 15.81 -3.58
C GLU A 162 -10.31 16.28 -4.00
N ALA A 163 -9.33 16.14 -3.12
CA ALA A 163 -7.96 16.51 -3.41
C ALA A 163 -6.95 15.67 -2.64
N VAL A 164 -5.72 15.72 -3.10
CA VAL A 164 -4.59 15.02 -2.50
C VAL A 164 -3.49 16.04 -2.23
N ALA A 165 -2.92 16.02 -1.03
CA ALA A 165 -1.78 16.84 -0.67
C ALA A 165 -0.60 15.98 -0.22
N ALA A 166 0.55 16.15 -0.87
CA ALA A 166 1.78 15.49 -0.45
C ALA A 166 2.45 16.28 0.68
N ILE A 167 2.75 15.60 1.78
CA ILE A 167 3.49 16.19 2.90
C ILE A 167 5.00 16.23 2.60
N HIS A 168 5.47 15.36 1.71
CA HIS A 168 6.87 15.22 1.38
C HIS A 168 7.09 15.16 -0.13
N PRO A 169 8.10 15.84 -0.70
CA PRO A 169 8.31 15.94 -2.14
C PRO A 169 8.67 14.61 -2.85
N PHE A 170 9.04 13.56 -2.11
CA PHE A 170 9.42 12.27 -2.68
C PHE A 170 8.25 11.30 -2.92
N TYR A 171 7.01 11.67 -2.56
CA TYR A 171 5.84 10.83 -2.78
C TYR A 171 5.18 11.13 -4.13
N THR A 172 5.87 10.79 -5.20
CA THR A 172 5.42 11.04 -6.57
C THR A 172 4.54 9.91 -7.12
N CYS A 173 4.82 8.66 -6.75
CA CYS A 173 4.07 7.50 -7.22
C CYS A 173 2.61 7.54 -6.74
N LEU A 174 2.38 7.88 -5.48
CA LEU A 174 1.05 8.06 -4.91
C LEU A 174 0.26 9.19 -5.58
N LEU A 175 0.90 10.31 -5.90
CA LEU A 175 0.25 11.42 -6.59
C LEU A 175 -0.28 11.01 -7.96
N TYR A 176 0.45 10.19 -8.72
CA TYR A 176 0.03 9.70 -10.03
C TYR A 176 -1.03 8.59 -9.98
N THR A 177 -1.14 7.87 -8.86
CA THR A 177 -2.14 6.82 -8.67
C THR A 177 -3.42 7.32 -8.00
N SER A 178 -3.38 8.55 -7.46
CA SER A 178 -4.57 9.17 -6.89
C SER A 178 -5.58 9.55 -7.97
N PRO A 179 -6.89 9.44 -7.72
CA PRO A 179 -7.89 9.95 -8.65
C PRO A 179 -7.71 11.46 -8.79
N SER A 180 -7.70 11.93 -10.03
CA SER A 180 -7.68 13.35 -10.38
C SER A 180 -9.09 13.89 -10.50
#